data_bd6ce44215ca1b7f01dc27a027cf0c46
#
_entry.id   bd6ce44215ca1b7f01dc27a027cf0c46
#
_cell.length_a   1.000
_cell.length_b   1.000
_cell.length_c   1.000
_cell.angle_alpha   90.00
_cell.angle_beta   90.00
_cell.angle_gamma   90.00
#
_symmetry.space_group_name_H-M   'P 1'
#
loop_
_entity.id
_entity.type
_entity.pdbx_description
1 polymer ?
#
loop_
_entity_poly.entity_id
_entity_poly.type
_entity_poly.pdbx_seq_one_letter_code
_entity_poly.pdbx_strand_id
1 'polypeptide(L)'
;MASIVKRKNRYSVVYTYKDDDGTQHQKWETFDTNADAKKRKTQIEFEQQTGTFIVPTATTVADLLEEYCSVYGVNNWAMSTYRSKKGLMYNYIIPLIGDVKLEELTPRLMDKFYQSLLKVKTKSVQNKKPKNEYLTVHTVREIHKFLRSAFNQAVKWELMTRNPVLNATLPKEEHQKREIWTAETLMHALEVCDDDILSLAINLSFACSLRMGEMLGLTWDCVDISEESLKDNNASIYVDKELQRVNRDVMEVLENKDIIRIFPRTLSNTNTSLVLKTPKTKTSVRKIFLPSTVAQMLLERKKQIDEMKELFGDEYFDYNLVFCHSSGRPMEGQVINRALKKLIKDNDLPNIVFHSFRHASITYKLKWNGGDMKSVQGDSGHARMDMVADVYSHIIDEDRRYNAQKFEEQFYNAKGLKNVEEGKTAPMPKFETSVEFLDPMAEVQEPPVEEEENASLIAKLLSNPEAAALLKALAKTI
;
A
#
# COMPACT_ATOMS: atom_id res chain seq x y z
N MET A 1 -8.84 -45.96 1.42
CA MET A 1 -8.37 -46.70 0.22
C MET A 1 -9.13 -46.19 -0.99
N ALA A 2 -8.42 -45.93 -2.08
CA ALA A 2 -9.02 -45.51 -3.33
C ALA A 2 -9.27 -46.73 -4.25
N SER A 3 -10.38 -46.72 -5.01
CA SER A 3 -10.72 -47.78 -5.97
C SER A 3 -10.99 -47.17 -7.35
N ILE A 4 -10.79 -47.98 -8.41
CA ILE A 4 -11.12 -47.56 -9.78
C ILE A 4 -12.36 -48.29 -10.24
N VAL A 5 -13.37 -47.57 -10.71
CA VAL A 5 -14.62 -48.08 -11.25
C VAL A 5 -14.71 -47.72 -12.73
N LYS A 6 -14.86 -48.72 -13.61
CA LYS A 6 -15.08 -48.46 -15.04
C LYS A 6 -16.59 -48.31 -15.31
N ARG A 7 -16.97 -47.18 -15.93
CA ARG A 7 -18.35 -46.95 -16.38
C ARG A 7 -18.32 -46.54 -17.86
N LYS A 8 -18.94 -47.37 -18.71
CA LYS A 8 -18.89 -47.19 -20.17
C LYS A 8 -17.44 -47.05 -20.65
N ASN A 9 -17.07 -45.95 -21.30
CA ASN A 9 -15.72 -45.67 -21.83
C ASN A 9 -14.85 -44.84 -20.88
N ARG A 10 -15.26 -44.60 -19.62
CA ARG A 10 -14.53 -43.74 -18.66
C ARG A 10 -14.16 -44.54 -17.40
N TYR A 11 -13.13 -44.07 -16.73
CA TYR A 11 -12.61 -44.67 -15.50
C TYR A 11 -12.73 -43.64 -14.36
N SER A 12 -13.42 -44.04 -13.26
CA SER A 12 -13.60 -43.19 -12.10
C SER A 12 -12.78 -43.68 -10.94
N VAL A 13 -11.98 -42.84 -10.33
CA VAL A 13 -11.32 -43.10 -9.04
C VAL A 13 -12.29 -42.71 -7.94
N VAL A 14 -12.57 -43.63 -7.06
CA VAL A 14 -13.49 -43.47 -5.93
C VAL A 14 -12.71 -43.58 -4.64
N TYR A 15 -12.80 -42.58 -3.79
CA TYR A 15 -12.12 -42.59 -2.50
C TYR A 15 -12.95 -41.88 -1.42
N THR A 16 -12.66 -42.21 -0.17
CA THR A 16 -13.29 -41.58 0.98
C THR A 16 -12.32 -40.67 1.71
N TYR A 17 -12.84 -39.57 2.22
CA TYR A 17 -12.11 -38.62 3.07
C TYR A 17 -13.01 -38.18 4.23
N LYS A 18 -12.44 -37.63 5.29
CA LYS A 18 -13.15 -36.97 6.38
C LYS A 18 -13.00 -35.47 6.23
N ASP A 19 -14.08 -34.72 6.45
CA ASP A 19 -14.01 -33.26 6.58
C ASP A 19 -13.51 -32.82 7.98
N ASP A 20 -13.44 -31.51 8.21
CA ASP A 20 -12.98 -30.93 9.47
C ASP A 20 -13.89 -31.28 10.66
N ASP A 21 -15.17 -31.58 10.39
CA ASP A 21 -16.16 -32.02 11.38
C ASP A 21 -16.07 -33.53 11.66
N GLY A 22 -15.18 -34.24 10.97
CA GLY A 22 -14.98 -35.66 11.08
C GLY A 22 -15.99 -36.51 10.29
N THR A 23 -16.87 -35.90 9.52
CA THR A 23 -17.86 -36.58 8.68
C THR A 23 -17.20 -37.22 7.47
N GLN A 24 -17.55 -38.50 7.20
CA GLN A 24 -16.96 -39.24 6.10
C GLN A 24 -17.69 -38.98 4.78
N HIS A 25 -16.97 -38.50 3.79
CA HIS A 25 -17.46 -38.24 2.44
C HIS A 25 -16.83 -39.17 1.42
N GLN A 26 -17.55 -39.43 0.30
CA GLN A 26 -17.07 -40.19 -0.84
C GLN A 26 -16.97 -39.27 -2.07
N LYS A 27 -15.82 -39.25 -2.74
CA LYS A 27 -15.59 -38.45 -3.97
C LYS A 27 -15.32 -39.35 -5.16
N TRP A 28 -15.78 -38.91 -6.32
CA TRP A 28 -15.62 -39.59 -7.62
C TRP A 28 -14.91 -38.65 -8.57
N GLU A 29 -13.73 -39.02 -9.06
CA GLU A 29 -12.98 -38.30 -10.10
C GLU A 29 -12.94 -39.18 -11.35
N THR A 30 -13.42 -38.63 -12.50
CA THR A 30 -13.58 -39.41 -13.75
C THR A 30 -12.54 -39.02 -14.78
N PHE A 31 -11.88 -40.00 -15.36
CA PHE A 31 -10.82 -39.90 -16.35
C PHE A 31 -11.18 -40.62 -17.64
N ASP A 32 -10.65 -40.14 -18.76
CA ASP A 32 -10.89 -40.75 -20.07
C ASP A 32 -10.00 -41.99 -20.29
N THR A 33 -8.84 -42.09 -19.61
CA THR A 33 -7.95 -43.24 -19.73
C THR A 33 -7.75 -43.96 -18.38
N ASN A 34 -7.52 -45.30 -18.47
CA ASN A 34 -7.21 -46.10 -17.29
C ASN A 34 -5.84 -45.76 -16.69
N ALA A 35 -4.92 -45.28 -17.51
CA ALA A 35 -3.59 -44.86 -17.06
C ALA A 35 -3.67 -43.66 -16.13
N ASP A 36 -4.45 -42.63 -16.50
CA ASP A 36 -4.65 -41.42 -15.69
C ASP A 36 -5.38 -41.75 -14.38
N ALA A 37 -6.41 -42.60 -14.44
CA ALA A 37 -7.11 -43.07 -13.24
C ALA A 37 -6.17 -43.85 -12.29
N LYS A 38 -5.28 -44.69 -12.80
CA LYS A 38 -4.28 -45.41 -11.98
C LYS A 38 -3.29 -44.42 -11.34
N LYS A 39 -2.76 -43.49 -12.12
CA LYS A 39 -1.84 -42.45 -11.63
C LYS A 39 -2.47 -41.63 -10.49
N ARG A 40 -3.71 -41.21 -10.68
CA ARG A 40 -4.44 -40.43 -9.65
C ARG A 40 -4.73 -41.29 -8.40
N LYS A 41 -5.14 -42.54 -8.58
CA LYS A 41 -5.32 -43.46 -7.45
C LYS A 41 -4.05 -43.61 -6.60
N THR A 42 -2.90 -43.87 -7.23
CA THR A 42 -1.62 -44.01 -6.52
C THR A 42 -1.25 -42.71 -5.80
N GLN A 43 -1.51 -41.56 -6.43
CA GLN A 43 -1.27 -40.23 -5.81
C GLN A 43 -2.12 -40.04 -4.56
N ILE A 44 -3.44 -40.33 -4.63
CA ILE A 44 -4.37 -40.20 -3.49
C ILE A 44 -3.96 -41.15 -2.34
N GLU A 45 -3.60 -42.38 -2.66
CA GLU A 45 -3.17 -43.37 -1.65
C GLU A 45 -1.86 -42.94 -0.97
N PHE A 46 -0.91 -42.35 -1.75
CA PHE A 46 0.32 -41.81 -1.20
C PHE A 46 0.04 -40.58 -0.32
N GLU A 47 -0.78 -39.63 -0.79
CA GLU A 47 -1.17 -38.44 -0.03
C GLU A 47 -1.91 -38.82 1.28
N GLN A 48 -2.78 -39.82 1.26
CA GLN A 48 -3.48 -40.32 2.45
C GLN A 48 -2.51 -41.04 3.42
N GLN A 49 -1.51 -41.77 2.93
CA GLN A 49 -0.50 -42.42 3.76
C GLN A 49 0.48 -41.46 4.41
N THR A 50 0.86 -40.39 3.68
CA THR A 50 1.79 -39.36 4.17
C THR A 50 1.11 -38.28 4.98
N GLY A 51 -0.22 -38.30 5.11
CA GLY A 51 -0.98 -37.23 5.77
C GLY A 51 -1.01 -35.91 5.01
N THR A 52 -0.63 -35.94 3.73
CA THR A 52 -0.64 -34.76 2.86
C THR A 52 -1.88 -34.65 1.98
N PHE A 53 -2.90 -35.51 2.25
CA PHE A 53 -4.15 -35.47 1.51
C PHE A 53 -4.97 -34.25 1.87
N ILE A 54 -5.18 -33.36 0.90
CA ILE A 54 -5.97 -32.12 1.03
C ILE A 54 -7.44 -32.46 0.72
N VAL A 55 -8.32 -32.11 1.65
CA VAL A 55 -9.78 -32.22 1.47
C VAL A 55 -10.20 -31.06 0.55
N PRO A 56 -10.69 -31.32 -0.67
CA PRO A 56 -11.02 -30.22 -1.58
C PRO A 56 -12.40 -29.65 -1.22
N THR A 57 -12.43 -28.62 -0.37
CA THR A 57 -13.64 -27.81 -0.08
C THR A 57 -13.88 -26.79 -1.17
N ALA A 58 -12.86 -26.04 -1.61
CA ALA A 58 -12.91 -25.21 -2.79
C ALA A 58 -12.29 -25.96 -3.98
N THR A 59 -13.04 -26.15 -5.06
CA THR A 59 -12.56 -26.89 -6.24
C THR A 59 -12.13 -25.97 -7.37
N THR A 60 -12.69 -24.77 -7.46
CA THR A 60 -12.44 -23.78 -8.51
C THR A 60 -11.81 -22.49 -7.97
N VAL A 61 -11.30 -21.68 -8.87
CA VAL A 61 -10.80 -20.35 -8.51
C VAL A 61 -11.91 -19.47 -7.93
N ALA A 62 -13.14 -19.57 -8.45
CA ALA A 62 -14.28 -18.81 -7.92
C ALA A 62 -14.58 -19.20 -6.48
N ASP A 63 -14.71 -20.49 -6.19
CA ASP A 63 -14.98 -21.01 -4.84
C ASP A 63 -13.93 -20.51 -3.84
N LEU A 64 -12.64 -20.66 -4.20
CA LEU A 64 -11.54 -20.21 -3.35
C LEU A 64 -11.59 -18.69 -3.09
N LEU A 65 -11.85 -17.87 -4.11
CA LEU A 65 -11.84 -16.42 -3.94
C LEU A 65 -13.04 -15.94 -3.12
N GLU A 66 -14.20 -16.59 -3.25
CA GLU A 66 -15.37 -16.30 -2.42
C GLU A 66 -15.12 -16.68 -0.95
N GLU A 67 -14.58 -17.86 -0.70
CA GLU A 67 -14.18 -18.30 0.63
C GLU A 67 -13.08 -17.38 1.22
N TYR A 68 -12.07 -17.05 0.43
CA TYR A 68 -11.02 -16.12 0.85
C TYR A 68 -11.56 -14.74 1.21
N CYS A 69 -12.54 -14.22 0.49
CA CYS A 69 -13.17 -12.95 0.82
C CYS A 69 -14.04 -13.03 2.09
N SER A 70 -14.82 -14.12 2.25
CA SER A 70 -15.76 -14.28 3.37
C SER A 70 -15.04 -14.62 4.68
N VAL A 71 -14.05 -15.49 4.66
CA VAL A 71 -13.34 -15.95 5.87
C VAL A 71 -12.16 -15.04 6.21
N TYR A 72 -11.23 -14.83 5.24
CA TYR A 72 -10.04 -14.04 5.49
C TYR A 72 -10.29 -12.54 5.33
N GLY A 73 -11.00 -12.14 4.27
CA GLY A 73 -11.21 -10.75 3.89
C GLY A 73 -12.00 -9.97 4.94
N VAL A 74 -13.07 -10.53 5.46
CA VAL A 74 -13.93 -9.91 6.51
C VAL A 74 -13.10 -9.60 7.76
N ASN A 75 -12.24 -10.50 8.17
CA ASN A 75 -11.47 -10.35 9.40
C ASN A 75 -10.25 -9.43 9.25
N ASN A 76 -9.61 -9.39 8.06
CA ASN A 76 -8.28 -8.81 7.89
C ASN A 76 -8.25 -7.54 7.03
N TRP A 77 -9.30 -7.23 6.25
CA TRP A 77 -9.25 -6.10 5.33
C TRP A 77 -10.00 -4.87 5.84
N ALA A 78 -9.47 -3.71 5.50
CA ALA A 78 -10.22 -2.46 5.61
C ALA A 78 -11.32 -2.42 4.53
N MET A 79 -12.38 -1.66 4.77
CA MET A 79 -13.56 -1.54 3.88
C MET A 79 -13.21 -1.21 2.43
N SER A 80 -12.27 -0.26 2.23
CA SER A 80 -11.80 0.11 0.88
C SER A 80 -11.09 -1.04 0.16
N THR A 81 -10.30 -1.83 0.90
CA THR A 81 -9.60 -3.00 0.37
C THR A 81 -10.60 -4.09 -0.01
N TYR A 82 -11.55 -4.39 0.87
CA TYR A 82 -12.60 -5.38 0.63
C TYR A 82 -13.39 -5.05 -0.64
N ARG A 83 -13.86 -3.81 -0.76
CA ARG A 83 -14.56 -3.33 -1.96
C ARG A 83 -13.71 -3.47 -3.23
N SER A 84 -12.46 -3.02 -3.17
CA SER A 84 -11.56 -3.09 -4.32
C SER A 84 -11.31 -4.52 -4.77
N LYS A 85 -11.03 -5.44 -3.83
CA LYS A 85 -10.77 -6.85 -4.13
C LYS A 85 -12.01 -7.56 -4.69
N LYS A 86 -13.19 -7.32 -4.10
CA LYS A 86 -14.46 -7.81 -4.68
C LYS A 86 -14.68 -7.28 -6.10
N GLY A 87 -14.41 -5.99 -6.34
CA GLY A 87 -14.52 -5.41 -7.67
C GLY A 87 -13.59 -6.08 -8.70
N LEU A 88 -12.34 -6.35 -8.34
CA LEU A 88 -11.41 -7.08 -9.21
C LEU A 88 -11.87 -8.52 -9.46
N MET A 89 -12.34 -9.20 -8.42
CA MET A 89 -12.81 -10.58 -8.47
C MET A 89 -13.98 -10.76 -9.44
N TYR A 90 -15.07 -10.03 -9.23
CA TYR A 90 -16.30 -10.20 -10.03
C TYR A 90 -16.20 -9.57 -11.41
N ASN A 91 -15.41 -8.50 -11.58
CA ASN A 91 -15.33 -7.84 -12.88
C ASN A 91 -14.34 -8.50 -13.83
N TYR A 92 -13.26 -9.11 -13.33
CA TYR A 92 -12.16 -9.50 -14.19
C TYR A 92 -11.61 -10.91 -13.94
N ILE A 93 -11.68 -11.43 -12.71
CA ILE A 93 -11.07 -12.73 -12.41
C ILE A 93 -12.06 -13.86 -12.66
N ILE A 94 -13.22 -13.86 -11.96
CA ILE A 94 -14.23 -14.91 -12.09
C ILE A 94 -14.71 -15.10 -13.54
N PRO A 95 -14.99 -14.01 -14.32
CA PRO A 95 -15.46 -14.19 -15.70
C PRO A 95 -14.44 -14.85 -16.65
N LEU A 96 -13.16 -14.88 -16.29
CA LEU A 96 -12.09 -15.36 -17.18
C LEU A 96 -11.49 -16.69 -16.73
N ILE A 97 -11.34 -16.89 -15.44
CA ILE A 97 -10.70 -18.09 -14.86
C ILE A 97 -11.46 -18.66 -13.65
N GLY A 98 -12.66 -18.16 -13.36
CA GLY A 98 -13.44 -18.60 -12.19
C GLY A 98 -13.71 -20.10 -12.17
N ASP A 99 -14.05 -20.68 -13.31
CA ASP A 99 -14.38 -22.11 -13.46
C ASP A 99 -13.15 -23.04 -13.54
N VAL A 100 -11.94 -22.44 -13.60
CA VAL A 100 -10.69 -23.23 -13.64
C VAL A 100 -10.49 -23.92 -12.30
N LYS A 101 -10.23 -25.20 -12.34
CA LYS A 101 -9.94 -25.98 -11.13
C LYS A 101 -8.59 -25.59 -10.53
N LEU A 102 -8.48 -25.61 -9.21
CA LEU A 102 -7.25 -25.26 -8.50
C LEU A 102 -6.07 -26.15 -8.90
N GLU A 103 -6.33 -27.43 -9.17
CA GLU A 103 -5.32 -28.41 -9.61
C GLU A 103 -4.78 -28.16 -11.04
N GLU A 104 -5.56 -27.47 -11.90
CA GLU A 104 -5.18 -27.15 -13.28
C GLU A 104 -4.35 -25.85 -13.38
N LEU A 105 -4.25 -25.10 -12.30
CA LEU A 105 -3.53 -23.84 -12.27
C LEU A 105 -2.02 -24.05 -12.38
N THR A 106 -1.44 -23.46 -13.41
CA THR A 106 0.01 -23.45 -13.65
C THR A 106 0.53 -22.03 -13.84
N PRO A 107 1.83 -21.76 -13.60
CA PRO A 107 2.42 -20.46 -13.90
C PRO A 107 2.19 -20.03 -15.35
N ARG A 108 2.31 -20.96 -16.31
CA ARG A 108 2.05 -20.70 -17.73
C ARG A 108 0.60 -20.28 -18.02
N LEU A 109 -0.37 -20.85 -17.31
CA LEU A 109 -1.78 -20.44 -17.42
C LEU A 109 -1.94 -19.01 -16.88
N MET A 110 -1.29 -18.70 -15.76
CA MET A 110 -1.32 -17.35 -15.17
C MET A 110 -0.68 -16.30 -16.09
N ASP A 111 0.44 -16.63 -16.76
CA ASP A 111 1.04 -15.74 -17.77
C ASP A 111 0.06 -15.42 -18.91
N LYS A 112 -0.60 -16.45 -19.47
CA LYS A 112 -1.63 -16.28 -20.49
C LYS A 112 -2.81 -15.45 -20.00
N PHE A 113 -3.25 -15.67 -18.77
CA PHE A 113 -4.32 -14.90 -18.15
C PHE A 113 -3.94 -13.41 -18.05
N TYR A 114 -2.73 -13.08 -17.57
CA TYR A 114 -2.30 -11.67 -17.48
C TYR A 114 -2.20 -10.99 -18.84
N GLN A 115 -1.76 -11.71 -19.88
CA GLN A 115 -1.75 -11.20 -21.24
C GLN A 115 -3.18 -10.97 -21.76
N SER A 116 -4.13 -11.85 -21.44
CA SER A 116 -5.53 -11.69 -21.83
C SER A 116 -6.18 -10.48 -21.16
N LEU A 117 -5.86 -10.20 -19.89
CA LEU A 117 -6.39 -9.05 -19.15
C LEU A 117 -6.09 -7.71 -19.83
N LEU A 118 -4.93 -7.56 -20.47
CA LEU A 118 -4.58 -6.33 -21.20
C LEU A 118 -5.49 -6.05 -22.42
N LYS A 119 -6.24 -7.06 -22.88
CA LYS A 119 -7.20 -6.94 -23.97
C LYS A 119 -8.65 -6.78 -23.47
N VAL A 120 -8.85 -6.80 -22.16
CA VAL A 120 -10.17 -6.65 -21.54
C VAL A 120 -10.52 -5.19 -21.39
N LYS A 121 -11.73 -4.81 -21.83
CA LYS A 121 -12.23 -3.44 -21.64
C LYS A 121 -12.47 -3.12 -20.18
N THR A 122 -12.08 -1.92 -19.80
CA THR A 122 -12.31 -1.40 -18.45
C THR A 122 -13.80 -1.23 -18.20
N LYS A 123 -14.34 -1.85 -17.15
CA LYS A 123 -15.75 -1.67 -16.80
C LYS A 123 -15.97 -0.27 -16.24
N SER A 124 -16.98 0.40 -16.77
CA SER A 124 -17.41 1.73 -16.31
C SER A 124 -18.02 1.62 -14.91
N VAL A 125 -17.67 2.56 -14.05
CA VAL A 125 -18.27 2.70 -12.72
C VAL A 125 -19.27 3.84 -12.76
N GLN A 126 -20.56 3.54 -12.58
CA GLN A 126 -21.65 4.52 -12.39
C GLN A 126 -21.56 5.73 -13.35
N ASN A 127 -21.85 5.53 -14.63
CA ASN A 127 -21.95 6.57 -15.66
C ASN A 127 -20.70 7.43 -15.92
N LYS A 128 -19.53 7.04 -15.40
CA LYS A 128 -18.27 7.68 -15.74
C LYS A 128 -17.56 6.88 -16.82
N LYS A 129 -17.22 7.54 -17.93
CA LYS A 129 -16.34 6.93 -18.93
C LYS A 129 -15.01 6.56 -18.26
N PRO A 130 -14.52 5.32 -18.46
CA PRO A 130 -13.22 4.94 -17.92
C PRO A 130 -12.12 5.79 -18.57
N LYS A 131 -11.07 6.10 -17.81
CA LYS A 131 -9.93 6.87 -18.30
C LYS A 131 -9.18 6.15 -19.42
N ASN A 132 -9.10 4.82 -19.31
CA ASN A 132 -8.46 3.95 -20.30
C ASN A 132 -9.51 2.95 -20.83
N GLU A 133 -9.52 2.71 -22.13
CA GLU A 133 -10.45 1.77 -22.75
C GLU A 133 -10.18 0.32 -22.29
N TYR A 134 -8.93 -0.06 -22.16
CA TYR A 134 -8.48 -1.39 -21.72
C TYR A 134 -7.83 -1.34 -20.33
N LEU A 135 -7.73 -2.49 -19.68
CA LEU A 135 -7.04 -2.60 -18.38
C LEU A 135 -5.58 -2.22 -18.51
N THR A 136 -5.11 -1.42 -17.56
CA THR A 136 -3.71 -1.02 -17.47
C THR A 136 -2.85 -2.11 -16.83
N VAL A 137 -1.55 -2.08 -17.10
CA VAL A 137 -0.56 -2.95 -16.43
C VAL A 137 -0.66 -2.83 -14.90
N HIS A 138 -0.88 -1.63 -14.38
CA HIS A 138 -1.13 -1.41 -12.96
C HIS A 138 -2.29 -2.25 -12.42
N THR A 139 -3.43 -2.27 -13.14
CA THR A 139 -4.60 -3.08 -12.73
C THR A 139 -4.29 -4.58 -12.77
N VAL A 140 -3.56 -5.04 -13.78
CA VAL A 140 -3.10 -6.44 -13.87
C VAL A 140 -2.21 -6.80 -12.67
N ARG A 141 -1.31 -5.90 -12.26
CA ARG A 141 -0.47 -6.09 -11.07
C ARG A 141 -1.27 -6.14 -9.76
N GLU A 142 -2.33 -5.33 -9.63
CA GLU A 142 -3.23 -5.40 -8.48
C GLU A 142 -4.03 -6.72 -8.44
N ILE A 143 -4.45 -7.24 -9.60
CA ILE A 143 -5.05 -8.58 -9.73
C ILE A 143 -4.04 -9.66 -9.31
N HIS A 144 -2.79 -9.57 -9.80
CA HIS A 144 -1.71 -10.48 -9.39
C HIS A 144 -1.48 -10.48 -7.86
N LYS A 145 -1.37 -9.30 -7.25
CA LYS A 145 -1.20 -9.17 -5.79
C LYS A 145 -2.36 -9.83 -5.03
N PHE A 146 -3.58 -9.66 -5.52
CA PHE A 146 -4.75 -10.29 -4.93
C PHE A 146 -4.71 -11.81 -5.05
N LEU A 147 -4.49 -12.34 -6.26
CA LEU A 147 -4.38 -13.79 -6.50
C LEU A 147 -3.21 -14.41 -5.73
N ARG A 148 -2.05 -13.73 -5.71
CA ARG A 148 -0.89 -14.19 -4.93
C ARG A 148 -1.24 -14.35 -3.45
N SER A 149 -1.98 -13.39 -2.90
CA SER A 149 -2.41 -13.44 -1.50
C SER A 149 -3.44 -14.54 -1.25
N ALA A 150 -4.43 -14.69 -2.14
CA ALA A 150 -5.46 -15.72 -2.04
C ALA A 150 -4.86 -17.14 -2.15
N PHE A 151 -3.99 -17.37 -3.13
CA PHE A 151 -3.34 -18.68 -3.30
C PHE A 151 -2.31 -18.98 -2.21
N ASN A 152 -1.63 -17.98 -1.63
CA ASN A 152 -0.83 -18.19 -0.43
C ASN A 152 -1.69 -18.63 0.76
N GLN A 153 -2.90 -18.08 0.88
CA GLN A 153 -3.84 -18.48 1.92
C GLN A 153 -4.41 -19.87 1.65
N ALA A 154 -4.69 -20.20 0.38
CA ALA A 154 -5.12 -21.54 -0.03
C ALA A 154 -4.07 -22.62 0.31
N VAL A 155 -2.78 -22.31 0.15
CA VAL A 155 -1.70 -23.20 0.60
C VAL A 155 -1.70 -23.38 2.13
N LYS A 156 -1.93 -22.29 2.89
CA LYS A 156 -2.05 -22.37 4.36
C LYS A 156 -3.30 -23.12 4.83
N TRP A 157 -4.36 -23.07 4.05
CA TRP A 157 -5.59 -23.84 4.28
C TRP A 157 -5.50 -25.28 3.74
N GLU A 158 -4.33 -25.68 3.21
CA GLU A 158 -4.09 -26.99 2.64
C GLU A 158 -4.99 -27.35 1.44
N LEU A 159 -5.59 -26.32 0.80
CA LEU A 159 -6.38 -26.48 -0.43
C LEU A 159 -5.49 -26.67 -1.66
N MET A 160 -4.23 -26.26 -1.58
CA MET A 160 -3.23 -26.32 -2.65
C MET A 160 -1.85 -26.63 -2.08
N THR A 161 -1.06 -27.42 -2.81
CA THR A 161 0.33 -27.75 -2.42
C THR A 161 1.31 -26.61 -2.73
N ARG A 162 1.01 -25.76 -3.72
CA ARG A 162 1.88 -24.65 -4.14
C ARG A 162 1.07 -23.51 -4.74
N ASN A 163 1.61 -22.29 -4.64
CA ASN A 163 1.01 -21.12 -5.26
C ASN A 163 1.55 -20.94 -6.70
N PRO A 164 0.72 -21.09 -7.75
CA PRO A 164 1.16 -20.98 -9.14
C PRO A 164 1.54 -19.55 -9.56
N VAL A 165 1.05 -18.56 -8.82
CA VAL A 165 1.26 -17.13 -9.12
C VAL A 165 2.67 -16.65 -8.77
N LEU A 166 3.37 -17.34 -7.86
CA LEU A 166 4.72 -16.93 -7.43
C LEU A 166 5.73 -16.91 -8.58
N ASN A 167 5.60 -17.83 -9.52
CA ASN A 167 6.50 -17.99 -10.66
C ASN A 167 5.88 -17.45 -11.97
N ALA A 168 4.78 -16.70 -11.90
CA ALA A 168 4.16 -16.10 -13.06
C ALA A 168 4.85 -14.78 -13.45
N THR A 169 4.97 -14.55 -14.75
CA THR A 169 5.61 -13.37 -15.33
C THR A 169 4.60 -12.24 -15.48
N LEU A 170 4.91 -11.08 -14.91
CA LEU A 170 4.08 -9.89 -15.03
C LEU A 170 4.51 -9.02 -16.23
N PRO A 171 3.54 -8.32 -16.86
CA PRO A 171 3.86 -7.26 -17.80
C PRO A 171 4.73 -6.18 -17.14
N LYS A 172 5.69 -5.63 -17.90
CA LYS A 172 6.52 -4.51 -17.43
C LYS A 172 5.66 -3.26 -17.28
N GLU A 173 5.83 -2.56 -16.17
CA GLU A 173 5.17 -1.29 -15.90
C GLU A 173 6.19 -0.17 -16.09
N GLU A 174 5.84 0.79 -16.94
CA GLU A 174 6.60 2.04 -17.03
C GLU A 174 6.08 2.99 -15.95
N HIS A 175 6.92 3.28 -14.97
CA HIS A 175 6.58 4.25 -13.93
C HIS A 175 6.73 5.67 -14.50
N GLN A 176 5.60 6.33 -14.73
CA GLN A 176 5.62 7.77 -14.97
C GLN A 176 5.99 8.48 -13.67
N LYS A 177 7.07 9.27 -13.70
CA LYS A 177 7.42 10.14 -12.58
C LYS A 177 6.26 11.11 -12.33
N ARG A 178 5.81 11.19 -11.09
CA ARG A 178 4.80 12.16 -10.70
C ARG A 178 5.47 13.53 -10.52
N GLU A 179 4.95 14.53 -11.18
CA GLU A 179 5.39 15.90 -10.97
C GLU A 179 4.94 16.38 -9.59
N ILE A 180 5.81 17.12 -8.93
CA ILE A 180 5.54 17.89 -7.72
C ILE A 180 5.83 19.35 -8.02
N TRP A 181 5.08 20.25 -7.40
CA TRP A 181 5.38 21.66 -7.52
C TRP A 181 6.67 22.02 -6.77
N THR A 182 7.45 22.91 -7.35
CA THR A 182 8.55 23.58 -6.64
C THR A 182 7.98 24.47 -5.54
N ALA A 183 8.83 24.91 -4.61
CA ALA A 183 8.43 25.85 -3.57
C ALA A 183 7.88 27.16 -4.17
N GLU A 184 8.53 27.66 -5.23
CA GLU A 184 8.12 28.86 -5.96
C GLU A 184 6.73 28.70 -6.60
N THR A 185 6.49 27.58 -7.29
CA THR A 185 5.19 27.29 -7.88
C THR A 185 4.10 27.17 -6.81
N LEU A 186 4.42 26.55 -5.67
CA LEU A 186 3.48 26.42 -4.55
C LEU A 186 3.14 27.80 -3.95
N MET A 187 4.15 28.64 -3.71
CA MET A 187 3.94 30.01 -3.19
C MET A 187 3.07 30.82 -4.14
N HIS A 188 3.40 30.81 -5.43
CA HIS A 188 2.59 31.47 -6.43
C HIS A 188 1.15 30.96 -6.47
N ALA A 189 0.96 29.65 -6.39
CA ALA A 189 -0.38 29.05 -6.36
C ALA A 189 -1.20 29.50 -5.13
N LEU A 190 -0.55 29.67 -3.97
CA LEU A 190 -1.20 30.19 -2.76
C LEU A 190 -1.53 31.68 -2.85
N GLU A 191 -0.67 32.46 -3.50
CA GLU A 191 -0.90 33.90 -3.73
C GLU A 191 -2.10 34.18 -4.65
N VAL A 192 -2.31 33.35 -5.68
CA VAL A 192 -3.42 33.49 -6.63
C VAL A 192 -4.66 32.65 -6.24
N CYS A 193 -4.67 32.03 -5.07
CA CYS A 193 -5.77 31.20 -4.60
C CYS A 193 -6.80 32.05 -3.83
N ASP A 194 -7.95 32.32 -4.44
CA ASP A 194 -9.06 33.07 -3.82
C ASP A 194 -9.97 32.18 -2.94
N ASP A 195 -9.71 30.86 -2.87
CA ASP A 195 -10.51 29.92 -2.09
C ASP A 195 -9.80 29.59 -0.77
N ASP A 196 -10.26 30.20 0.32
CA ASP A 196 -9.70 30.03 1.67
C ASP A 196 -9.66 28.56 2.12
N ILE A 197 -10.71 27.77 1.76
CA ILE A 197 -10.79 26.36 2.11
C ILE A 197 -9.74 25.56 1.35
N LEU A 198 -9.54 25.84 0.06
CA LEU A 198 -8.49 25.22 -0.73
C LEU A 198 -7.11 25.63 -0.22
N SER A 199 -6.90 26.92 0.07
CA SER A 199 -5.64 27.44 0.61
C SER A 199 -5.28 26.74 1.94
N LEU A 200 -6.23 26.63 2.88
CA LEU A 200 -6.04 25.89 4.13
C LEU A 200 -5.75 24.40 3.86
N ALA A 201 -6.47 23.77 2.94
CA ALA A 201 -6.26 22.38 2.58
C ALA A 201 -4.85 22.11 2.01
N ILE A 202 -4.36 22.98 1.12
CA ILE A 202 -3.01 22.93 0.56
C ILE A 202 -1.98 23.06 1.68
N ASN A 203 -2.12 24.06 2.55
CA ASN A 203 -1.20 24.32 3.64
C ASN A 203 -1.14 23.14 4.64
N LEU A 204 -2.28 22.60 5.05
CA LEU A 204 -2.31 21.40 5.92
C LEU A 204 -1.70 20.16 5.27
N SER A 205 -1.94 19.96 3.97
CA SER A 205 -1.33 18.83 3.28
C SER A 205 0.17 19.00 3.07
N PHE A 206 0.63 20.22 2.81
CA PHE A 206 2.05 20.51 2.59
C PHE A 206 2.82 20.67 3.92
N ALA A 207 2.38 21.50 4.85
CA ALA A 207 3.09 21.71 6.10
C ALA A 207 3.00 20.50 7.05
N CYS A 208 1.82 19.87 7.16
CA CYS A 208 1.54 18.78 8.10
C CYS A 208 1.56 17.38 7.47
N SER A 209 1.85 17.28 6.19
CA SER A 209 1.88 15.99 5.45
C SER A 209 0.57 15.18 5.56
N LEU A 210 -0.60 15.83 5.69
CA LEU A 210 -1.87 15.16 5.86
C LEU A 210 -2.34 14.48 4.57
N ARG A 211 -2.97 13.31 4.72
CA ARG A 211 -3.75 12.69 3.65
C ARG A 211 -5.11 13.40 3.52
N MET A 212 -5.71 13.41 2.32
CA MET A 212 -7.02 13.99 2.08
C MET A 212 -8.08 13.52 3.11
N GLY A 213 -8.14 12.23 3.38
CA GLY A 213 -9.11 11.67 4.34
C GLY A 213 -8.84 12.08 5.79
N GLU A 214 -7.58 12.15 6.21
CA GLU A 214 -7.15 12.64 7.52
C GLU A 214 -7.53 14.11 7.71
N MET A 215 -7.23 14.95 6.71
CA MET A 215 -7.54 16.37 6.71
C MET A 215 -9.05 16.63 6.78
N LEU A 216 -9.84 15.97 5.93
CA LEU A 216 -11.30 16.11 5.92
C LEU A 216 -11.98 15.51 7.15
N GLY A 217 -11.34 14.57 7.84
CA GLY A 217 -11.80 13.96 9.08
C GLY A 217 -11.32 14.70 10.34
N LEU A 218 -10.56 15.80 10.17
CA LEU A 218 -10.08 16.59 11.31
C LEU A 218 -11.25 17.28 12.02
N THR A 219 -11.32 17.08 13.33
CA THR A 219 -12.34 17.67 14.20
C THR A 219 -11.71 18.67 15.16
N TRP A 220 -12.45 19.66 15.63
CA TRP A 220 -11.92 20.73 16.48
C TRP A 220 -11.40 20.25 17.84
N ASP A 221 -11.91 19.14 18.37
CA ASP A 221 -11.37 18.47 19.55
C ASP A 221 -9.95 17.91 19.37
N CYS A 222 -9.50 17.80 18.13
CA CYS A 222 -8.15 17.38 17.75
C CYS A 222 -7.23 18.52 17.32
N VAL A 223 -7.63 19.79 17.54
CA VAL A 223 -6.89 20.98 17.15
C VAL A 223 -6.59 21.81 18.39
N ASP A 224 -5.32 21.93 18.74
CA ASP A 224 -4.85 22.79 19.81
C ASP A 224 -4.25 24.07 19.22
N ILE A 225 -5.05 25.13 19.23
CA ILE A 225 -4.71 26.52 18.86
C ILE A 225 -5.07 27.47 19.99
N SER A 226 -4.92 27.03 21.25
CA SER A 226 -5.11 27.85 22.43
C SER A 226 -4.12 29.01 22.43
N GLU A 227 -4.46 30.11 23.13
CA GLU A 227 -3.55 31.27 23.25
C GLU A 227 -2.20 30.88 23.85
N GLU A 228 -2.19 29.96 24.80
CA GLU A 228 -0.97 29.42 25.43
C GLU A 228 -0.13 28.65 24.39
N SER A 229 -0.75 27.69 23.66
CA SER A 229 -0.05 26.90 22.64
C SER A 229 0.48 27.77 21.50
N LEU A 230 -0.23 28.85 21.13
CA LEU A 230 0.24 29.81 20.11
C LEU A 230 1.44 30.62 20.60
N LYS A 231 1.43 31.11 21.85
CA LYS A 231 2.54 31.85 22.44
C LYS A 231 3.81 31.01 22.55
N ASP A 232 3.65 29.73 22.89
CA ASP A 232 4.75 28.82 23.13
C ASP A 232 5.21 28.08 21.86
N ASN A 233 4.65 28.41 20.68
CA ASN A 233 4.86 27.70 19.40
C ASN A 233 4.58 26.19 19.48
N ASN A 234 3.62 25.80 20.31
CA ASN A 234 3.20 24.42 20.55
C ASN A 234 1.84 24.08 19.88
N ALA A 235 1.28 25.01 19.09
CA ALA A 235 0.06 24.74 18.34
C ALA A 235 0.16 23.42 17.57
N SER A 236 -0.88 22.59 17.61
CA SER A 236 -0.78 21.23 17.10
C SER A 236 -2.13 20.66 16.69
N ILE A 237 -2.06 19.61 15.87
CA ILE A 237 -3.21 18.77 15.54
C ILE A 237 -2.93 17.32 15.93
N TYR A 238 -3.98 16.61 16.30
CA TYR A 238 -3.93 15.17 16.58
C TYR A 238 -4.72 14.43 15.51
N VAL A 239 -4.03 13.61 14.74
CA VAL A 239 -4.64 12.84 13.64
C VAL A 239 -5.03 11.47 14.18
N ASP A 240 -6.29 11.25 14.42
CA ASP A 240 -6.86 9.97 14.90
C ASP A 240 -8.10 9.52 14.13
N LYS A 241 -8.54 10.32 13.16
CA LYS A 241 -9.75 10.10 12.36
C LYS A 241 -9.48 10.33 10.87
N GLU A 242 -10.27 9.68 10.02
CA GLU A 242 -10.32 9.95 8.60
C GLU A 242 -11.75 9.95 8.08
N LEU A 243 -12.05 10.84 7.14
CA LEU A 243 -13.33 10.87 6.44
C LEU A 243 -13.24 10.04 5.16
N GLN A 244 -14.16 9.09 4.98
CA GLN A 244 -14.18 8.20 3.82
C GLN A 244 -15.60 7.94 3.32
N ARG A 245 -15.76 7.81 2.00
CA ARG A 245 -17.01 7.32 1.40
C ARG A 245 -16.94 5.81 1.20
N VAL A 246 -17.87 5.09 1.82
CA VAL A 246 -17.90 3.62 1.87
C VAL A 246 -19.23 3.08 1.31
N ASN A 247 -19.18 1.91 0.66
CA ASN A 247 -20.39 1.20 0.23
C ASN A 247 -21.11 0.59 1.43
N ARG A 248 -22.44 0.70 1.46
CA ARG A 248 -23.27 0.18 2.52
C ARG A 248 -23.18 -1.33 2.65
N ASP A 249 -23.23 -2.06 1.53
CA ASP A 249 -23.07 -3.51 1.53
C ASP A 249 -21.75 -3.95 2.19
N VAL A 250 -20.67 -3.18 1.99
CA VAL A 250 -19.38 -3.44 2.64
C VAL A 250 -19.42 -3.10 4.13
N MET A 251 -20.15 -2.05 4.51
CA MET A 251 -20.33 -1.68 5.93
C MET A 251 -21.09 -2.77 6.69
N GLU A 252 -22.16 -3.30 6.08
CA GLU A 252 -22.96 -4.39 6.64
C GLU A 252 -22.11 -5.66 6.80
N VAL A 253 -21.41 -6.09 5.75
CA VAL A 253 -20.56 -7.30 5.77
C VAL A 253 -19.42 -7.19 6.79
N LEU A 254 -18.84 -5.99 6.98
CA LEU A 254 -17.76 -5.76 7.95
C LEU A 254 -18.26 -5.19 9.29
N GLU A 255 -19.56 -5.32 9.57
CA GLU A 255 -20.20 -4.94 10.85
C GLU A 255 -19.81 -3.54 11.33
N ASN A 256 -19.71 -2.58 10.38
CA ASN A 256 -19.31 -1.19 10.66
C ASN A 256 -17.93 -1.06 11.35
N LYS A 257 -17.03 -2.02 11.16
CA LYS A 257 -15.69 -2.03 11.76
C LYS A 257 -14.98 -0.69 11.55
N ASP A 258 -14.37 -0.17 12.60
CA ASP A 258 -13.60 1.07 12.64
C ASP A 258 -14.42 2.36 12.38
N ILE A 259 -15.74 2.31 12.24
CA ILE A 259 -16.61 3.48 12.04
C ILE A 259 -16.92 4.17 13.38
N ILE A 260 -16.63 5.48 13.43
CA ILE A 260 -16.94 6.35 14.56
C ILE A 260 -18.34 6.98 14.37
N ARG A 261 -18.62 7.45 13.14
CA ARG A 261 -19.88 8.10 12.79
C ARG A 261 -20.26 7.86 11.34
N ILE A 262 -21.53 7.63 11.09
CA ILE A 262 -22.13 7.59 9.75
C ILE A 262 -22.90 8.90 9.55
N PHE A 263 -22.57 9.66 8.49
CA PHE A 263 -23.26 10.91 8.19
C PHE A 263 -24.53 10.66 7.39
N PRO A 264 -25.59 11.47 7.63
CA PRO A 264 -26.81 11.42 6.85
C PRO A 264 -26.55 11.61 5.36
N ARG A 265 -27.23 10.83 4.53
CA ARG A 265 -27.10 10.92 3.09
C ARG A 265 -27.81 12.15 2.55
N THR A 266 -27.20 12.84 1.61
CA THR A 266 -27.83 13.95 0.88
C THR A 266 -28.84 13.44 -0.16
N LEU A 267 -28.56 12.25 -0.77
CA LEU A 267 -29.41 11.60 -1.75
C LEU A 267 -29.81 10.21 -1.25
N SER A 268 -31.10 9.91 -1.23
CA SER A 268 -31.65 8.65 -0.68
C SER A 268 -31.27 7.41 -1.49
N ASN A 269 -31.07 7.57 -2.82
CA ASN A 269 -30.84 6.47 -3.76
C ASN A 269 -29.35 6.08 -3.92
N THR A 270 -28.43 6.57 -3.10
CA THR A 270 -27.02 6.22 -3.18
C THR A 270 -26.69 4.97 -2.35
N ASN A 271 -25.93 4.04 -2.94
CA ASN A 271 -25.44 2.86 -2.23
C ASN A 271 -24.15 3.12 -1.44
N THR A 272 -23.85 4.39 -1.13
CA THR A 272 -22.65 4.77 -0.37
C THR A 272 -23.01 5.75 0.72
N SER A 273 -22.33 5.68 1.85
CA SER A 273 -22.40 6.65 2.94
C SER A 273 -21.04 7.28 3.19
N LEU A 274 -21.05 8.52 3.64
CA LEU A 274 -19.86 9.18 4.15
C LEU A 274 -19.72 8.81 5.62
N VAL A 275 -18.51 8.41 6.02
CA VAL A 275 -18.25 7.95 7.39
C VAL A 275 -17.00 8.61 7.94
N LEU A 276 -17.02 8.92 9.21
CA LEU A 276 -15.83 9.23 10.01
C LEU A 276 -15.37 7.91 10.65
N LYS A 277 -14.12 7.57 10.51
CA LYS A 277 -13.56 6.30 10.98
C LYS A 277 -12.13 6.46 11.50
N THR A 278 -11.66 5.46 12.24
CA THR A 278 -10.25 5.40 12.65
C THR A 278 -9.32 5.15 11.45
N PRO A 279 -8.09 5.67 11.47
CA PRO A 279 -7.11 5.43 10.41
C PRO A 279 -6.74 3.95 10.29
N LYS A 280 -6.33 3.54 9.08
CA LYS A 280 -6.01 2.15 8.75
C LYS A 280 -4.85 1.56 9.57
N THR A 281 -3.89 2.36 10.01
CA THR A 281 -2.68 1.89 10.72
C THR A 281 -2.49 2.67 12.01
N LYS A 282 -1.94 2.02 13.03
CA LYS A 282 -1.58 2.67 14.30
C LYS A 282 -0.59 3.83 14.11
N THR A 283 0.31 3.72 13.16
CA THR A 283 1.30 4.78 12.83
C THR A 283 0.67 6.02 12.19
N SER A 284 -0.56 5.93 11.68
CA SER A 284 -1.30 7.08 11.17
C SER A 284 -1.79 7.99 12.30
N VAL A 285 -2.02 7.43 13.51
CA VAL A 285 -2.39 8.20 14.70
C VAL A 285 -1.14 8.90 15.23
N ARG A 286 -1.17 10.25 15.23
CA ARG A 286 0.00 11.07 15.56
C ARG A 286 -0.35 12.50 15.91
N LYS A 287 0.49 13.13 16.71
CA LYS A 287 0.51 14.58 16.95
C LYS A 287 1.43 15.24 15.92
N ILE A 288 1.01 16.36 15.36
CA ILE A 288 1.80 17.17 14.42
C ILE A 288 1.77 18.61 14.91
N PHE A 289 2.94 19.24 15.04
CA PHE A 289 3.05 20.65 15.38
C PHE A 289 2.76 21.51 14.14
N LEU A 290 2.10 22.63 14.36
CA LEU A 290 1.66 23.56 13.31
C LEU A 290 2.64 24.73 13.17
N PRO A 291 3.03 25.09 11.95
CA PRO A 291 3.59 26.42 11.71
C PRO A 291 2.59 27.51 12.12
N SER A 292 3.08 28.62 12.65
CA SER A 292 2.23 29.73 13.13
C SER A 292 1.24 30.23 12.07
N THR A 293 1.67 30.29 10.81
CA THR A 293 0.78 30.64 9.67
C THR A 293 -0.41 29.70 9.55
N VAL A 294 -0.17 28.38 9.65
CA VAL A 294 -1.25 27.37 9.54
C VAL A 294 -2.17 27.42 10.75
N ALA A 295 -1.61 27.66 11.94
CA ALA A 295 -2.41 27.86 13.16
C ALA A 295 -3.31 29.10 13.04
N GLN A 296 -2.81 30.21 12.49
CA GLN A 296 -3.60 31.41 12.22
C GLN A 296 -4.74 31.16 11.22
N MET A 297 -4.47 30.41 10.14
CA MET A 297 -5.50 30.02 9.17
C MET A 297 -6.60 29.15 9.81
N LEU A 298 -6.25 28.30 10.77
CA LEU A 298 -7.22 27.52 11.53
C LEU A 298 -8.05 28.38 12.47
N LEU A 299 -7.46 29.41 13.09
CA LEU A 299 -8.22 30.39 13.90
C LEU A 299 -9.26 31.12 13.05
N GLU A 300 -8.86 31.62 11.89
CA GLU A 300 -9.78 32.26 10.97
C GLU A 300 -10.87 31.32 10.49
N ARG A 301 -10.52 30.08 10.18
CA ARG A 301 -11.51 29.04 9.82
C ARG A 301 -12.50 28.77 10.94
N LYS A 302 -12.05 28.75 12.20
CA LYS A 302 -12.92 28.56 13.38
C LYS A 302 -13.93 29.70 13.48
N LYS A 303 -13.47 30.93 13.35
CA LYS A 303 -14.30 32.13 13.33
C LYS A 303 -15.37 32.08 12.23
N GLN A 304 -14.99 31.73 10.99
CA GLN A 304 -15.93 31.55 9.88
C GLN A 304 -17.01 30.51 10.21
N ILE A 305 -16.63 29.40 10.85
CA ILE A 305 -17.59 28.35 11.25
C ILE A 305 -18.52 28.83 12.34
N ASP A 306 -18.03 29.59 13.32
CA ASP A 306 -18.84 30.14 14.40
C ASP A 306 -19.85 31.19 13.84
N GLU A 307 -19.45 32.02 12.92
CA GLU A 307 -20.34 32.94 12.18
C GLU A 307 -21.45 32.17 11.41
N MET A 308 -21.08 31.04 10.77
CA MET A 308 -22.05 30.17 10.09
C MET A 308 -23.03 29.52 11.04
N LYS A 309 -22.56 29.08 12.24
CA LYS A 309 -23.44 28.53 13.29
C LYS A 309 -24.45 29.56 13.76
N GLU A 310 -24.03 30.80 13.99
CA GLU A 310 -24.93 31.89 14.35
C GLU A 310 -25.95 32.19 13.25
N LEU A 311 -25.51 32.21 11.97
CA LEU A 311 -26.37 32.51 10.83
C LEU A 311 -27.44 31.43 10.58
N PHE A 312 -27.10 30.16 10.69
CA PHE A 312 -27.99 29.05 10.40
C PHE A 312 -28.76 28.55 11.62
N GLY A 313 -28.32 28.89 12.84
CA GLY A 313 -28.99 28.48 14.08
C GLY A 313 -29.26 26.96 14.13
N ASP A 314 -30.51 26.60 14.39
CA ASP A 314 -30.93 25.20 14.48
C ASP A 314 -30.82 24.39 13.19
N GLU A 315 -30.64 25.03 12.02
CA GLU A 315 -30.44 24.36 10.74
C GLU A 315 -28.98 23.97 10.51
N TYR A 316 -28.06 24.38 11.37
CA TYR A 316 -26.66 24.03 11.26
C TYR A 316 -26.39 22.62 11.76
N PHE A 317 -25.72 21.80 10.93
CA PHE A 317 -25.31 20.43 11.28
C PHE A 317 -23.94 20.46 11.98
N ASP A 318 -23.91 20.59 13.29
CA ASP A 318 -22.64 20.58 14.03
C ASP A 318 -22.08 19.17 14.21
N TYR A 319 -21.12 18.83 13.35
CA TYR A 319 -20.34 17.59 13.43
C TYR A 319 -18.91 17.83 13.94
N ASN A 320 -18.61 19.02 14.46
CA ASN A 320 -17.31 19.39 14.98
C ASN A 320 -16.15 19.31 13.95
N LEU A 321 -16.45 19.34 12.65
CA LEU A 321 -15.49 19.22 11.57
C LEU A 321 -14.83 20.55 11.23
N VAL A 322 -13.52 20.55 10.96
CA VAL A 322 -12.77 21.69 10.42
C VAL A 322 -13.16 21.94 8.95
N PHE A 323 -13.30 20.88 8.17
CA PHE A 323 -13.70 20.92 6.76
C PHE A 323 -15.17 20.55 6.59
N CYS A 324 -16.03 21.54 6.62
CA CYS A 324 -17.46 21.41 6.41
C CYS A 324 -17.97 22.49 5.43
N HIS A 325 -19.13 22.22 4.82
CA HIS A 325 -19.89 23.20 4.06
C HIS A 325 -20.49 24.27 4.99
N SER A 326 -21.01 25.37 4.43
CA SER A 326 -21.65 26.43 5.20
C SER A 326 -22.78 25.94 6.11
N SER A 327 -23.48 24.89 5.73
CA SER A 327 -24.49 24.24 6.56
C SER A 327 -23.93 23.28 7.64
N GLY A 328 -22.60 23.19 7.81
CA GLY A 328 -21.95 22.25 8.73
C GLY A 328 -21.84 20.80 8.25
N ARG A 329 -22.42 20.47 7.10
CA ARG A 329 -22.31 19.11 6.53
C ARG A 329 -20.87 18.80 6.11
N PRO A 330 -20.40 17.54 6.26
CA PRO A 330 -19.02 17.18 5.94
C PRO A 330 -18.70 17.41 4.46
N MET A 331 -17.50 17.93 4.20
CA MET A 331 -16.99 18.20 2.86
C MET A 331 -16.30 16.95 2.31
N GLU A 332 -16.51 16.66 1.02
CA GLU A 332 -15.86 15.54 0.35
C GLU A 332 -14.61 15.95 -0.43
N GLY A 333 -13.63 15.04 -0.55
CA GLY A 333 -12.41 15.30 -1.31
C GLY A 333 -12.63 15.69 -2.78
N GLN A 334 -13.81 15.39 -3.36
CA GLN A 334 -14.14 15.84 -4.71
C GLN A 334 -14.31 17.37 -4.80
N VAL A 335 -14.74 18.02 -3.73
CA VAL A 335 -14.87 19.50 -3.67
C VAL A 335 -13.49 20.12 -3.77
N ILE A 336 -12.58 19.70 -2.90
CA ILE A 336 -11.17 20.14 -2.90
C ILE A 336 -10.48 19.85 -4.25
N ASN A 337 -10.69 18.65 -4.82
CA ASN A 337 -10.10 18.31 -6.11
C ASN A 337 -10.64 19.15 -7.26
N ARG A 338 -11.92 19.58 -7.23
CA ARG A 338 -12.49 20.48 -8.24
C ARG A 338 -11.92 21.88 -8.10
N ALA A 339 -11.83 22.39 -6.86
CA ALA A 339 -11.23 23.69 -6.57
C ALA A 339 -9.76 23.74 -7.04
N LEU A 340 -8.96 22.70 -6.71
CA LEU A 340 -7.59 22.58 -7.18
C LEU A 340 -7.47 22.56 -8.71
N LYS A 341 -8.32 21.80 -9.39
CA LYS A 341 -8.33 21.77 -10.86
C LYS A 341 -8.69 23.12 -11.48
N LYS A 342 -9.61 23.86 -10.83
CA LYS A 342 -9.97 25.21 -11.25
C LYS A 342 -8.76 26.14 -11.07
N LEU A 343 -8.13 26.17 -9.91
CA LEU A 343 -6.93 26.97 -9.64
C LEU A 343 -5.82 26.70 -10.67
N ILE A 344 -5.52 25.42 -10.93
CA ILE A 344 -4.51 25.00 -11.92
C ILE A 344 -4.84 25.54 -13.31
N LYS A 345 -6.11 25.39 -13.74
CA LYS A 345 -6.54 25.80 -15.08
C LYS A 345 -6.55 27.32 -15.25
N ASP A 346 -7.06 28.04 -14.24
CA ASP A 346 -7.28 29.48 -14.34
C ASP A 346 -5.96 30.27 -14.27
N ASN A 347 -4.90 29.66 -13.70
CA ASN A 347 -3.57 30.28 -13.53
C ASN A 347 -2.46 29.56 -14.30
N ASP A 348 -2.78 28.67 -15.24
CA ASP A 348 -1.84 27.93 -16.09
C ASP A 348 -0.72 27.20 -15.29
N LEU A 349 -1.07 26.66 -14.13
CA LEU A 349 -0.13 25.96 -13.24
C LEU A 349 0.12 24.54 -13.74
N PRO A 350 1.29 23.95 -13.42
CA PRO A 350 1.59 22.54 -13.73
C PRO A 350 0.55 21.59 -13.14
N ASN A 351 0.10 20.62 -13.93
CA ASN A 351 -0.98 19.72 -13.54
C ASN A 351 -0.52 18.69 -12.49
N ILE A 352 -1.05 18.79 -11.29
CA ILE A 352 -0.80 17.85 -10.19
C ILE A 352 -2.11 17.30 -9.60
N VAL A 353 -1.99 16.27 -8.77
CA VAL A 353 -3.09 15.78 -7.94
C VAL A 353 -2.89 16.23 -6.49
N PHE A 354 -3.97 16.38 -5.72
CA PHE A 354 -3.88 16.89 -4.35
C PHE A 354 -2.87 16.13 -3.47
N HIS A 355 -2.73 14.81 -3.67
CA HIS A 355 -1.75 14.00 -2.93
C HIS A 355 -0.28 14.39 -3.20
N SER A 356 -0.01 15.11 -4.30
CA SER A 356 1.34 15.62 -4.62
C SER A 356 1.83 16.62 -3.57
N PHE A 357 0.95 17.37 -2.89
CA PHE A 357 1.35 18.28 -1.79
C PHE A 357 1.98 17.51 -0.63
N ARG A 358 1.44 16.37 -0.28
CA ARG A 358 2.05 15.51 0.74
C ARG A 358 3.39 14.92 0.27
N HIS A 359 3.55 14.58 -1.00
CA HIS A 359 4.85 14.15 -1.55
C HIS A 359 5.86 15.31 -1.49
N ALA A 360 5.47 16.49 -1.91
CA ALA A 360 6.29 17.69 -1.79
C ALA A 360 6.67 17.96 -0.32
N SER A 361 5.72 17.88 0.62
CA SER A 361 5.97 18.00 2.06
C SER A 361 7.11 17.09 2.54
N ILE A 362 7.06 15.82 2.21
CA ILE A 362 8.06 14.84 2.62
C ILE A 362 9.43 15.17 2.02
N THR A 363 9.45 15.52 0.73
CA THR A 363 10.68 15.91 0.01
C THR A 363 11.33 17.14 0.65
N TYR A 364 10.55 18.20 0.90
CA TYR A 364 11.08 19.44 1.47
C TYR A 364 11.49 19.27 2.95
N LYS A 365 10.72 18.51 3.75
CA LYS A 365 11.08 18.20 5.14
C LYS A 365 12.42 17.46 5.21
N LEU A 366 12.64 16.46 4.34
CA LEU A 366 13.92 15.76 4.27
C LEU A 366 15.08 16.68 3.84
N LYS A 367 14.81 17.60 2.89
CA LYS A 367 15.79 18.58 2.46
C LYS A 367 16.21 19.49 3.61
N TRP A 368 15.24 20.03 4.36
CA TRP A 368 15.51 21.04 5.40
C TRP A 368 16.02 20.45 6.72
N ASN A 369 15.73 19.20 7.04
CA ASN A 369 16.19 18.56 8.28
C ASN A 369 17.47 17.70 8.11
N GLY A 370 18.20 17.87 6.99
CA GLY A 370 19.45 17.16 6.73
C GLY A 370 19.28 15.66 6.44
N GLY A 371 18.08 15.22 5.99
CA GLY A 371 17.82 13.84 5.62
C GLY A 371 17.33 12.95 6.76
N ASP A 372 16.91 13.51 7.89
CA ASP A 372 16.33 12.72 8.99
C ASP A 372 14.99 12.09 8.61
N MET A 373 15.08 10.89 8.05
CA MET A 373 13.92 10.10 7.63
C MET A 373 13.02 9.71 8.79
N LYS A 374 13.55 9.57 10.01
CA LYS A 374 12.79 9.13 11.17
C LYS A 374 11.82 10.20 11.64
N SER A 375 12.27 11.44 11.71
CA SER A 375 11.43 12.60 12.03
C SER A 375 10.31 12.76 10.99
N VAL A 376 10.64 12.71 9.69
CA VAL A 376 9.67 12.83 8.60
C VAL A 376 8.69 11.65 8.56
N GLN A 377 9.12 10.43 8.91
CA GLN A 377 8.24 9.28 9.09
C GLN A 377 7.21 9.54 10.18
N GLY A 378 7.63 10.11 11.32
CA GLY A 378 6.75 10.48 12.43
C GLY A 378 5.67 11.47 11.98
N ASP A 379 6.06 12.58 11.35
CA ASP A 379 5.14 13.61 10.85
C ASP A 379 4.18 13.09 9.78
N SER A 380 4.71 12.30 8.84
CA SER A 380 3.91 11.80 7.72
C SER A 380 3.06 10.58 8.08
N GLY A 381 3.38 9.85 9.16
CA GLY A 381 2.67 8.63 9.55
C GLY A 381 2.78 7.50 8.51
N HIS A 382 3.97 7.34 7.91
CA HIS A 382 4.25 6.18 7.07
C HIS A 382 4.60 4.97 7.94
N ALA A 383 4.01 3.81 7.61
CA ALA A 383 4.23 2.59 8.37
C ALA A 383 5.68 2.07 8.25
N ARG A 384 6.36 2.38 7.15
CA ARG A 384 7.70 1.91 6.83
C ARG A 384 8.57 3.06 6.32
N MET A 385 9.85 3.02 6.65
CA MET A 385 10.82 4.07 6.31
C MET A 385 11.16 4.08 4.81
N ASP A 386 11.14 2.92 4.14
CA ASP A 386 11.34 2.83 2.70
C ASP A 386 10.27 3.61 1.90
N MET A 387 9.04 3.72 2.41
CA MET A 387 8.01 4.55 1.78
C MET A 387 8.36 6.05 1.80
N VAL A 388 9.14 6.50 2.78
CA VAL A 388 9.66 7.88 2.84
C VAL A 388 10.82 8.03 1.86
N ALA A 389 11.73 7.05 1.81
CA ALA A 389 12.85 7.02 0.88
C ALA A 389 12.42 7.00 -0.59
N ASP A 390 11.37 6.22 -0.92
CA ASP A 390 10.81 6.16 -2.28
C ASP A 390 10.27 7.52 -2.75
N VAL A 391 9.68 8.30 -1.85
CA VAL A 391 9.22 9.68 -2.16
C VAL A 391 10.40 10.61 -2.38
N TYR A 392 11.47 10.49 -1.59
CA TYR A 392 12.67 11.31 -1.69
C TYR A 392 13.51 11.02 -2.94
N SER A 393 13.32 9.90 -3.61
CA SER A 393 14.02 9.56 -4.87
C SER A 393 13.77 10.57 -6.00
N HIS A 394 12.81 11.47 -5.84
CA HIS A 394 12.63 12.67 -6.66
C HIS A 394 13.64 13.76 -6.25
N ILE A 395 14.93 13.51 -6.50
CA ILE A 395 15.97 14.51 -6.26
C ILE A 395 15.65 15.72 -7.15
N ILE A 396 15.42 16.89 -6.52
CA ILE A 396 15.22 18.14 -7.22
C ILE A 396 16.56 18.52 -7.88
N ASP A 397 16.56 19.00 -9.12
CA ASP A 397 17.81 19.35 -9.84
C ASP A 397 18.66 20.38 -9.09
N GLU A 398 18.06 21.24 -8.26
CA GLU A 398 18.76 22.13 -7.34
C GLU A 398 19.65 21.37 -6.34
N ASP A 399 19.18 20.29 -5.74
CA ASP A 399 19.96 19.51 -4.78
C ASP A 399 21.16 18.84 -5.47
N ARG A 400 20.99 18.45 -6.74
CA ARG A 400 22.08 17.88 -7.55
C ARG A 400 23.13 18.95 -7.85
N ARG A 401 22.71 20.18 -8.18
CA ARG A 401 23.63 21.31 -8.38
C ARG A 401 24.35 21.67 -7.09
N TYR A 402 23.62 21.75 -5.97
CA TYR A 402 24.19 22.02 -4.67
C TYR A 402 25.22 20.98 -4.24
N ASN A 403 24.93 19.70 -4.46
CA ASN A 403 25.88 18.61 -4.18
C ASN A 403 27.14 18.73 -5.05
N ALA A 404 27.00 19.07 -6.34
CA ALA A 404 28.13 19.32 -7.22
C ALA A 404 28.97 20.53 -6.73
N GLN A 405 28.34 21.62 -6.31
CA GLN A 405 29.03 22.79 -5.74
C GLN A 405 29.76 22.46 -4.44
N LYS A 406 29.10 21.73 -3.51
CA LYS A 406 29.75 21.26 -2.29
C LYS A 406 30.94 20.35 -2.57
N PHE A 407 30.82 19.46 -3.54
CA PHE A 407 31.91 18.59 -3.93
C PHE A 407 33.10 19.40 -4.48
N GLU A 408 32.82 20.45 -5.28
CA GLU A 408 33.81 21.41 -5.75
C GLU A 408 34.51 22.11 -4.58
N GLU A 409 33.72 22.67 -3.64
CA GLU A 409 34.24 23.42 -2.50
C GLU A 409 35.05 22.55 -1.54
N GLN A 410 34.55 21.37 -1.20
CA GLN A 410 35.17 20.53 -0.15
C GLN A 410 36.29 19.65 -0.69
N PHE A 411 36.21 19.23 -1.93
CA PHE A 411 37.19 18.29 -2.50
C PHE A 411 38.24 19.01 -3.38
N TYR A 412 37.80 19.75 -4.38
CA TYR A 412 38.71 20.39 -5.32
C TYR A 412 39.35 21.64 -4.76
N ASN A 413 38.60 22.50 -4.08
CA ASN A 413 39.16 23.72 -3.48
C ASN A 413 40.00 23.44 -2.24
N ALA A 414 39.66 22.45 -1.42
CA ALA A 414 40.44 22.08 -0.23
C ALA A 414 41.82 21.52 -0.53
N LYS A 415 42.04 20.96 -1.73
CA LYS A 415 43.33 20.41 -2.17
C LYS A 415 44.18 21.33 -3.03
N GLY A 416 43.83 22.62 -3.15
CA GLY A 416 44.63 23.58 -3.91
C GLY A 416 44.64 23.32 -5.43
N LEU A 417 43.66 22.58 -5.96
CA LEU A 417 43.44 22.36 -7.39
C LEU A 417 42.80 23.57 -8.08
N LYS A 418 42.95 24.77 -7.46
CA LYS A 418 42.58 26.03 -8.07
C LYS A 418 43.57 26.38 -9.16
N ASN A 419 43.37 25.90 -10.37
CA ASN A 419 43.87 26.53 -11.62
C ASN A 419 43.27 25.81 -12.81
N VAL A 420 41.95 25.91 -12.99
CA VAL A 420 41.36 25.79 -14.32
C VAL A 420 41.10 27.23 -14.79
N GLU A 421 42.18 28.00 -14.94
CA GLU A 421 42.16 29.20 -15.77
C GLU A 421 42.19 28.78 -17.21
N GLU A 422 41.13 29.14 -17.93
CA GLU A 422 40.98 29.22 -19.36
C GLU A 422 41.73 28.20 -20.23
N GLY A 423 41.06 27.10 -20.55
CA GLY A 423 41.41 26.28 -21.74
C GLY A 423 42.48 25.19 -21.53
N LYS A 424 42.97 24.93 -20.34
CA LYS A 424 43.80 23.76 -20.07
C LYS A 424 42.97 22.71 -19.32
N THR A 425 42.74 21.58 -19.98
CA THR A 425 42.19 20.40 -19.31
C THR A 425 43.05 20.07 -18.08
N ALA A 426 42.44 20.12 -16.89
CA ALA A 426 43.14 19.66 -15.69
C ALA A 426 43.69 18.24 -15.94
N PRO A 427 44.95 17.97 -15.54
CA PRO A 427 45.46 16.60 -15.66
C PRO A 427 44.54 15.71 -14.83
N MET A 428 43.95 14.71 -15.48
CA MET A 428 43.19 13.68 -14.76
C MET A 428 44.10 13.16 -13.64
N PRO A 429 43.63 13.12 -12.37
CA PRO A 429 44.38 12.46 -11.32
C PRO A 429 44.68 11.05 -11.83
N LYS A 430 45.98 10.72 -11.92
CA LYS A 430 46.41 9.35 -12.16
C LYS A 430 45.98 8.59 -10.89
N PHE A 431 44.82 7.95 -10.99
CA PHE A 431 44.54 6.87 -10.05
C PHE A 431 45.61 5.82 -10.36
N GLU A 432 46.55 5.61 -9.45
CA GLU A 432 47.29 4.38 -9.39
C GLU A 432 46.27 3.29 -9.14
N THR A 433 45.75 2.74 -10.23
CA THR A 433 44.93 1.54 -10.17
C THR A 433 45.88 0.39 -9.89
N SER A 434 46.18 0.16 -8.62
CA SER A 434 46.51 -1.18 -8.16
C SER A 434 45.18 -1.99 -8.02
N VAL A 435 44.37 -1.95 -9.06
CA VAL A 435 43.34 -2.95 -9.29
C VAL A 435 43.99 -3.95 -10.24
N GLU A 436 44.57 -5.01 -9.72
CA GLU A 436 44.82 -6.21 -10.48
C GLU A 436 43.49 -6.58 -11.17
N PHE A 437 43.51 -6.55 -12.51
CA PHE A 437 42.40 -7.11 -13.27
C PHE A 437 42.42 -8.62 -12.99
N LEU A 438 41.50 -9.04 -12.11
CA LEU A 438 41.22 -10.46 -11.96
C LEU A 438 40.69 -10.97 -13.30
N ASP A 439 41.37 -11.96 -13.84
CA ASP A 439 41.00 -12.70 -15.03
C ASP A 439 39.54 -13.18 -14.92
N PRO A 440 38.66 -12.88 -15.89
CA PRO A 440 37.25 -13.27 -15.83
C PRO A 440 37.03 -14.79 -15.85
N MET A 441 38.07 -15.61 -15.91
CA MET A 441 38.01 -17.07 -15.88
C MET A 441 38.60 -17.69 -14.59
N ALA A 442 38.95 -16.90 -13.57
CA ALA A 442 39.30 -17.48 -12.27
C ALA A 442 38.03 -17.91 -11.57
N GLU A 443 37.95 -19.17 -11.22
CA GLU A 443 36.86 -19.74 -10.38
C GLU A 443 36.62 -18.87 -9.16
N VAL A 444 35.36 -18.44 -9.01
CA VAL A 444 34.88 -17.73 -7.81
C VAL A 444 35.01 -18.68 -6.65
N GLN A 445 36.10 -18.56 -5.89
CA GLN A 445 36.16 -19.13 -4.56
C GLN A 445 35.22 -18.28 -3.69
N GLU A 446 34.20 -18.93 -3.15
CA GLU A 446 33.32 -18.33 -2.15
C GLU A 446 34.16 -17.77 -0.99
N PRO A 447 33.84 -16.57 -0.48
CA PRO A 447 34.54 -16.03 0.67
C PRO A 447 34.41 -17.02 1.85
N PRO A 448 35.46 -17.18 2.67
CA PRO A 448 35.37 -18.09 3.82
C PRO A 448 34.22 -17.66 4.70
N VAL A 449 33.31 -18.60 4.89
CA VAL A 449 32.14 -18.48 5.74
C VAL A 449 32.60 -18.08 7.14
N GLU A 450 31.84 -17.21 7.79
CA GLU A 450 31.96 -16.70 9.17
C GLU A 450 32.02 -17.80 10.26
N GLU A 451 32.77 -18.85 10.07
CA GLU A 451 32.91 -19.94 11.05
C GLU A 451 33.84 -19.55 12.20
N GLU A 452 34.84 -18.68 12.01
CA GLU A 452 35.76 -18.28 13.07
C GLU A 452 35.13 -17.28 14.06
N GLU A 453 34.27 -16.36 13.62
CA GLU A 453 33.56 -15.45 14.55
C GLU A 453 32.51 -16.21 15.37
N ASN A 454 31.78 -17.12 14.75
CA ASN A 454 30.79 -17.95 15.42
C ASN A 454 31.43 -18.94 16.40
N ALA A 455 32.58 -19.50 16.08
CA ALA A 455 33.36 -20.35 17.00
C ALA A 455 33.88 -19.57 18.24
N SER A 456 34.31 -18.32 18.05
CA SER A 456 34.70 -17.43 19.14
C SER A 456 33.51 -17.04 20.04
N LEU A 457 32.35 -16.78 19.47
CA LEU A 457 31.11 -16.47 20.21
C LEU A 457 30.59 -17.69 20.98
N ILE A 458 30.63 -18.87 20.38
CA ILE A 458 30.25 -20.13 21.02
C ILE A 458 31.22 -20.46 22.18
N ALA A 459 32.53 -20.25 22.00
CA ALA A 459 33.51 -20.44 23.05
C ALA A 459 33.30 -19.47 24.23
N LYS A 460 32.92 -18.21 23.96
CA LYS A 460 32.58 -17.21 25.01
C LYS A 460 31.27 -17.55 25.74
N LEU A 461 30.28 -18.10 25.06
CA LEU A 461 29.03 -18.57 25.68
C LEU A 461 29.22 -19.81 26.53
N LEU A 462 30.08 -20.72 26.11
CA LEU A 462 30.41 -21.94 26.87
C LEU A 462 31.31 -21.69 28.09
N SER A 463 32.05 -20.58 28.12
CA SER A 463 32.84 -20.15 29.27
C SER A 463 32.03 -19.48 30.40
N ASN A 464 30.75 -19.16 30.13
CA ASN A 464 29.84 -18.65 31.15
C ASN A 464 29.06 -19.81 31.79
N PRO A 465 29.23 -20.10 33.10
CA PRO A 465 28.61 -21.28 33.74
C PRO A 465 27.08 -21.29 33.71
N GLU A 466 26.41 -20.11 33.70
CA GLU A 466 24.96 -20.01 33.62
C GLU A 466 24.42 -20.29 32.21
N ALA A 467 25.11 -19.79 31.18
CA ALA A 467 24.73 -20.04 29.78
C ALA A 467 24.97 -21.51 29.39
N ALA A 468 26.03 -22.15 29.88
CA ALA A 468 26.30 -23.56 29.68
C ALA A 468 25.27 -24.47 30.35
N ALA A 469 24.73 -24.09 31.52
CA ALA A 469 23.67 -24.81 32.21
C ALA A 469 22.32 -24.72 31.45
N LEU A 470 22.01 -23.55 30.89
CA LEU A 470 20.80 -23.32 30.07
C LEU A 470 20.83 -24.12 28.75
N LEU A 471 21.98 -24.16 28.06
CA LEU A 471 22.16 -24.94 26.83
C LEU A 471 22.06 -26.45 27.10
N LYS A 472 22.57 -26.94 28.23
CA LYS A 472 22.41 -28.34 28.66
C LYS A 472 20.96 -28.69 29.03
N ALA A 473 20.21 -27.74 29.55
CA ALA A 473 18.77 -27.92 29.82
C ALA A 473 17.93 -27.98 28.53
N LEU A 474 18.23 -27.10 27.58
CA LEU A 474 17.59 -27.09 26.25
C LEU A 474 17.90 -28.36 25.42
N ALA A 475 19.14 -28.85 25.46
CA ALA A 475 19.53 -30.07 24.75
C ALA A 475 18.91 -31.37 25.31
N LYS A 476 18.29 -31.31 26.49
CA LYS A 476 17.52 -32.44 27.07
C LYS A 476 16.03 -32.39 26.71
N THR A 477 15.55 -31.34 26.09
CA THR A 477 14.15 -31.12 25.71
C THR A 477 13.90 -31.23 24.19
N ILE A 478 14.94 -31.44 23.41
CA ILE A 478 14.93 -31.82 22.00
C ILE A 478 15.32 -33.31 21.90
#